data_6ff34f3efa58e7ebc25a7868811d37ec
#
_entry.id   6ff34f3efa58e7ebc25a7868811d37ec
#
_cell.length_a   1.000
_cell.length_b   1.000
_cell.length_c   1.000
_cell.angle_alpha   90.00
_cell.angle_beta   90.00
_cell.angle_gamma   90.00
#
_symmetry.space_group_name_H-M   'P 1'
#
loop_
_entity.id
_entity.type
_entity.pdbx_description
1 polymer ?
#
loop_
_entity_poly.entity_id
_entity_poly.type
_entity_poly.pdbx_seq_one_letter_code
_entity_poly.pdbx_strand_id
1 'polypeptide(L)'
;MNISDKKSRIFLAVVIVLSLALSTVFMMNKQGYHEDELLTYNLANSANTLKTDGEWNSGADFIDYLSVSDGDRFNYEQVYENQIIDASHPPFYYGLVHTVCSLFPNQFSRYFAFSINVLAMAGILIMLFKIVKR
;
A
#
# COMPACT_ATOMS: atom_id res chain seq x y z
N MET A 1 -16.37 12.23 32.09
CA MET A 1 -16.51 11.37 30.86
C MET A 1 -17.78 10.54 31.01
N ASN A 2 -18.77 10.77 30.17
CA ASN A 2 -20.10 10.11 30.27
C ASN A 2 -19.95 8.60 29.97
N ILE A 3 -20.71 7.75 30.67
CA ILE A 3 -20.69 6.26 30.51
C ILE A 3 -21.01 5.89 29.04
N SER A 4 -21.90 6.64 28.37
CA SER A 4 -22.22 6.51 26.94
C SER A 4 -20.98 6.69 26.05
N ASP A 5 -20.10 7.64 26.37
CA ASP A 5 -18.89 7.93 25.62
C ASP A 5 -17.84 6.81 25.74
N LYS A 6 -17.72 6.22 26.93
CA LYS A 6 -16.82 5.07 27.17
C LYS A 6 -17.27 3.86 26.36
N LYS A 7 -18.55 3.52 26.37
CA LYS A 7 -19.10 2.40 25.59
C LYS A 7 -18.89 2.58 24.08
N SER A 8 -19.15 3.78 23.56
CA SER A 8 -18.95 4.07 22.14
C SER A 8 -17.48 3.96 21.70
N ARG A 9 -16.53 4.39 22.55
CA ARG A 9 -15.08 4.25 22.25
C ARG A 9 -14.63 2.79 22.28
N ILE A 10 -15.14 2.00 23.22
CA ILE A 10 -14.88 0.56 23.29
C ILE A 10 -15.42 -0.11 22.02
N PHE A 11 -16.65 0.22 21.61
CA PHE A 11 -17.25 -0.31 20.39
C PHE A 11 -16.39 0.01 19.15
N LEU A 12 -15.96 1.26 18.99
CA LEU A 12 -15.06 1.64 17.90
C LEU A 12 -13.75 0.83 17.93
N ALA A 13 -13.13 0.71 19.11
CA ALA A 13 -11.89 -0.06 19.23
C ALA A 13 -12.08 -1.52 18.81
N VAL A 14 -13.19 -2.14 19.22
CA VAL A 14 -13.54 -3.50 18.82
C VAL A 14 -13.73 -3.61 17.31
N VAL A 15 -14.46 -2.67 16.70
CA VAL A 15 -14.65 -2.64 15.22
C VAL A 15 -13.32 -2.52 14.51
N ILE A 16 -12.44 -1.61 14.95
CA ILE A 16 -11.10 -1.45 14.35
C ILE A 16 -10.30 -2.75 14.47
N VAL A 17 -10.23 -3.35 15.67
CA VAL A 17 -9.47 -4.58 15.90
C VAL A 17 -10.00 -5.73 15.04
N LEU A 18 -11.31 -5.91 14.97
CA LEU A 18 -11.92 -6.94 14.13
C LEU A 18 -11.65 -6.71 12.65
N SER A 19 -11.76 -5.47 12.17
CA SER A 19 -11.47 -5.14 10.78
C SER A 19 -10.01 -5.40 10.43
N LEU A 20 -9.07 -5.04 11.32
CA LEU A 20 -7.65 -5.33 11.16
C LEU A 20 -7.38 -6.84 11.13
N ALA A 21 -7.95 -7.58 12.07
CA ALA A 21 -7.79 -9.03 12.14
C ALA A 21 -8.31 -9.72 10.87
N LEU A 22 -9.52 -9.39 10.44
CA LEU A 22 -10.12 -9.96 9.22
C LEU A 22 -9.30 -9.62 7.97
N SER A 23 -8.88 -8.36 7.81
CA SER A 23 -8.05 -7.93 6.70
C SER A 23 -6.71 -8.67 6.66
N THR A 24 -6.10 -8.86 7.83
CA THR A 24 -4.82 -9.60 7.96
C THR A 24 -5.00 -11.07 7.59
N VAL A 25 -6.04 -11.73 8.12
CA VAL A 25 -6.35 -13.14 7.79
C VAL A 25 -6.60 -13.29 6.30
N PHE A 26 -7.35 -12.36 5.69
CA PHE A 26 -7.62 -12.37 4.25
C PHE A 26 -6.32 -12.22 3.44
N MET A 27 -5.45 -11.27 3.82
CA MET A 27 -4.16 -11.06 3.15
C MET A 27 -3.23 -12.28 3.27
N MET A 28 -3.19 -12.92 4.45
CA MET A 28 -2.36 -14.12 4.66
C MET A 28 -2.80 -15.31 3.80
N ASN A 29 -4.10 -15.44 3.55
CA ASN A 29 -4.67 -16.52 2.74
C ASN A 29 -4.76 -16.19 1.24
N LYS A 30 -4.40 -14.97 0.84
CA LYS A 30 -4.42 -14.56 -0.57
C LYS A 30 -3.38 -15.33 -1.37
N GLN A 31 -3.83 -16.02 -2.42
CA GLN A 31 -2.99 -16.75 -3.37
C GLN A 31 -2.61 -15.83 -4.54
N GLY A 32 -1.30 -15.66 -4.77
CA GLY A 32 -0.76 -14.88 -5.89
C GLY A 32 -0.94 -13.37 -5.77
N TYR A 33 -0.69 -12.69 -6.88
CA TYR A 33 -0.81 -11.24 -7.04
C TYR A 33 -1.77 -10.94 -8.19
N HIS A 34 -2.55 -9.86 -8.06
CA HIS A 34 -3.26 -9.29 -9.19
C HIS A 34 -2.33 -8.41 -10.01
N GLU A 35 -2.59 -8.29 -11.30
CA GLU A 35 -1.79 -7.45 -12.22
C GLU A 35 -1.68 -6.00 -11.70
N ASP A 36 -2.80 -5.40 -11.26
CA ASP A 36 -2.82 -4.04 -10.73
C ASP A 36 -1.96 -3.86 -9.46
N GLU A 37 -1.79 -4.91 -8.66
CA GLU A 37 -0.89 -4.85 -7.50
C GLU A 37 0.56 -4.76 -7.94
N LEU A 38 0.95 -5.58 -8.92
CA LEU A 38 2.30 -5.56 -9.48
C LEU A 38 2.56 -4.21 -10.18
N LEU A 39 1.60 -3.74 -10.97
CA LEU A 39 1.67 -2.42 -11.62
C LEU A 39 1.81 -1.29 -10.59
N THR A 40 1.08 -1.35 -9.48
CA THR A 40 1.20 -0.37 -8.38
C THR A 40 2.63 -0.29 -7.86
N TYR A 41 3.26 -1.42 -7.58
CA TYR A 41 4.65 -1.44 -7.11
C TYR A 41 5.63 -0.99 -8.19
N ASN A 42 5.42 -1.39 -9.43
CA ASN A 42 6.26 -0.96 -10.56
C ASN A 42 6.21 0.56 -10.72
N LEU A 43 5.03 1.15 -10.82
CA LEU A 43 4.84 2.60 -10.97
C LEU A 43 5.34 3.41 -9.75
N ALA A 44 5.32 2.80 -8.56
CA ALA A 44 5.85 3.45 -7.37
C ALA A 44 7.37 3.39 -7.27
N ASN A 45 8.02 2.31 -7.76
CA ASN A 45 9.38 1.98 -7.34
C ASN A 45 10.40 1.90 -8.47
N SER A 46 9.98 1.68 -9.71
CA SER A 46 10.90 1.44 -10.82
C SER A 46 10.82 2.51 -11.89
N ALA A 47 11.98 2.88 -12.45
CA ALA A 47 12.08 3.68 -13.68
C ALA A 47 11.81 2.84 -14.94
N ASN A 48 11.79 1.53 -14.82
CA ASN A 48 11.63 0.61 -15.94
C ASN A 48 10.23 0.02 -15.94
N THR A 49 9.54 0.14 -17.06
CA THR A 49 8.26 -0.58 -17.27
C THR A 49 8.53 -2.08 -17.41
N LEU A 50 7.69 -2.89 -16.77
CA LEU A 50 7.67 -4.34 -16.99
C LEU A 50 7.51 -4.60 -18.50
N LYS A 51 8.54 -5.13 -19.12
CA LYS A 51 8.48 -5.55 -20.53
C LYS A 51 7.91 -6.95 -20.60
N THR A 52 6.72 -7.06 -21.12
CA THR A 52 6.09 -8.33 -21.48
C THR A 52 6.43 -8.64 -22.94
N ASP A 53 7.68 -8.98 -23.20
CA ASP A 53 8.18 -9.30 -24.55
C ASP A 53 7.97 -10.77 -24.96
N GLY A 54 7.28 -11.54 -24.10
CA GLY A 54 7.06 -12.99 -24.31
C GLY A 54 8.25 -13.86 -23.92
N GLU A 55 9.28 -13.27 -23.32
CA GLU A 55 10.43 -14.01 -22.78
C GLU A 55 10.18 -14.48 -21.34
N TRP A 56 10.90 -15.53 -20.95
CA TRP A 56 10.89 -16.00 -19.57
C TRP A 56 11.81 -15.12 -18.72
N ASN A 57 11.21 -14.33 -17.82
CA ASN A 57 11.97 -13.54 -16.85
C ASN A 57 12.20 -14.35 -15.57
N SER A 58 13.33 -14.16 -14.93
CA SER A 58 13.61 -14.77 -13.63
C SER A 58 12.81 -14.07 -12.52
N GLY A 59 12.57 -14.76 -11.40
CA GLY A 59 11.92 -14.13 -10.25
C GLY A 59 12.77 -12.97 -9.66
N ALA A 60 14.09 -12.96 -9.87
CA ALA A 60 14.98 -11.88 -9.47
C ALA A 60 14.71 -10.61 -10.31
N ASP A 61 14.58 -10.75 -11.63
CA ASP A 61 14.28 -9.63 -12.52
C ASP A 61 12.95 -8.96 -12.13
N PHE A 62 11.96 -9.77 -11.74
CA PHE A 62 10.67 -9.25 -11.23
C PHE A 62 10.83 -8.45 -9.94
N ILE A 63 11.69 -8.87 -9.02
CA ILE A 63 11.94 -8.13 -7.77
C ILE A 63 12.53 -6.75 -8.07
N ASP A 64 13.46 -6.65 -9.01
CA ASP A 64 14.07 -5.37 -9.42
C ASP A 64 13.05 -4.39 -10.01
N TYR A 65 12.01 -4.89 -10.70
CA TYR A 65 10.91 -4.06 -11.19
C TYR A 65 9.93 -3.59 -10.11
N LEU A 66 9.86 -4.28 -8.98
CA LEU A 66 8.85 -4.05 -7.94
C LEU A 66 9.42 -3.42 -6.67
N SER A 67 10.74 -3.43 -6.49
CA SER A 67 11.43 -2.89 -5.33
C SER A 67 12.09 -1.54 -5.62
N VAL A 68 12.39 -0.80 -4.56
CA VAL A 68 13.22 0.41 -4.63
C VAL A 68 14.68 0.01 -4.54
N SER A 69 15.53 0.47 -5.45
CA SER A 69 16.96 0.30 -5.34
C SER A 69 17.55 1.21 -4.25
N ASP A 70 18.74 0.89 -3.74
CA ASP A 70 19.41 1.74 -2.75
C ASP A 70 19.66 3.17 -3.26
N GLY A 71 19.90 3.33 -4.58
CA GLY A 71 20.13 4.62 -5.22
C GLY A 71 18.87 5.46 -5.42
N ASP A 72 17.71 4.82 -5.47
CA ASP A 72 16.42 5.46 -5.77
C ASP A 72 15.53 5.68 -4.53
N ARG A 73 16.08 5.48 -3.34
CA ARG A 73 15.33 5.68 -2.10
C ARG A 73 14.84 7.10 -1.99
N PHE A 74 13.53 7.22 -1.73
CA PHE A 74 12.82 8.51 -1.59
C PHE A 74 12.89 9.40 -2.84
N ASN A 75 13.09 8.82 -4.02
CA ASN A 75 13.09 9.51 -5.30
C ASN A 75 11.65 9.76 -5.79
N TYR A 76 10.99 10.77 -5.20
CA TYR A 76 9.60 11.11 -5.55
C TYR A 76 9.47 11.75 -6.93
N GLU A 77 10.55 12.27 -7.50
CA GLU A 77 10.56 12.77 -8.88
C GLU A 77 10.27 11.63 -9.85
N GLN A 78 10.95 10.49 -9.69
CA GLN A 78 10.70 9.29 -10.49
C GLN A 78 9.26 8.77 -10.34
N VAL A 79 8.72 8.78 -9.11
CA VAL A 79 7.32 8.40 -8.87
C VAL A 79 6.38 9.31 -9.66
N TYR A 80 6.62 10.61 -9.64
CA TYR A 80 5.80 11.59 -10.34
C TYR A 80 5.89 11.41 -11.87
N GLU A 81 7.09 11.20 -12.42
CA GLU A 81 7.30 10.94 -13.85
C GLU A 81 6.56 9.69 -14.32
N ASN A 82 6.63 8.60 -13.54
CA ASN A 82 5.89 7.37 -13.83
C ASN A 82 4.37 7.63 -13.91
N GLN A 83 3.82 8.46 -13.01
CA GLN A 83 2.39 8.79 -13.02
C GLN A 83 2.00 9.69 -14.20
N ILE A 84 2.89 10.56 -14.68
CA ILE A 84 2.67 11.35 -15.91
C ILE A 84 2.58 10.41 -17.12
N ILE A 85 3.45 9.42 -17.21
CA ILE A 85 3.48 8.46 -18.32
C ILE A 85 2.23 7.56 -18.28
N ASP A 86 1.85 7.06 -17.09
CA ASP A 86 0.65 6.26 -16.89
C ASP A 86 -0.64 7.05 -17.14
N ALA A 87 -0.65 8.35 -16.83
CA ALA A 87 -1.74 9.32 -17.02
C ALA A 87 -3.11 8.93 -16.40
N SER A 88 -3.19 7.82 -15.67
CA SER A 88 -4.43 7.25 -15.16
C SER A 88 -4.60 7.40 -13.65
N HIS A 89 -3.52 7.49 -12.89
CA HIS A 89 -3.56 7.40 -11.45
C HIS A 89 -2.92 8.61 -10.76
N PRO A 90 -3.53 9.13 -9.66
CA PRO A 90 -2.96 10.25 -8.92
C PRO A 90 -1.70 9.82 -8.12
N PRO A 91 -0.65 10.65 -8.06
CA PRO A 91 0.67 10.26 -7.54
C PRO A 91 0.72 10.01 -6.02
N PHE A 92 -0.26 10.50 -5.25
CA PHE A 92 -0.22 10.48 -3.79
C PHE A 92 -0.08 9.07 -3.20
N TYR A 93 -0.89 8.12 -3.66
CA TYR A 93 -0.85 6.74 -3.15
C TYR A 93 0.49 6.06 -3.48
N TYR A 94 0.98 6.25 -4.69
CA TYR A 94 2.26 5.70 -5.15
C TYR A 94 3.44 6.28 -4.36
N GLY A 95 3.39 7.58 -4.02
CA GLY A 95 4.36 8.20 -3.13
C GLY A 95 4.38 7.57 -1.74
N LEU A 96 3.22 7.20 -1.19
CA LEU A 96 3.16 6.45 0.08
C LEU A 96 3.75 5.04 -0.05
N VAL A 97 3.44 4.32 -1.13
CA VAL A 97 4.02 2.99 -1.41
C VAL A 97 5.54 3.11 -1.54
N HIS A 98 6.03 4.06 -2.34
CA HIS A 98 7.46 4.33 -2.49
C HIS A 98 8.14 4.64 -1.15
N THR A 99 7.50 5.43 -0.28
CA THR A 99 8.02 5.75 1.05
C THR A 99 8.25 4.49 1.88
N VAL A 100 7.25 3.61 1.93
CA VAL A 100 7.37 2.35 2.69
C VAL A 100 8.43 1.44 2.08
N CYS A 101 8.44 1.29 0.75
CA CYS A 101 9.43 0.48 0.04
C CYS A 101 10.86 1.03 0.22
N SER A 102 11.03 2.37 0.25
CA SER A 102 12.33 3.01 0.48
C SER A 102 12.94 2.74 1.86
N LEU A 103 12.12 2.36 2.85
CA LEU A 103 12.62 1.91 4.16
C LEU A 103 13.22 0.50 4.09
N PHE A 104 12.87 -0.29 3.07
CA PHE A 104 13.29 -1.67 2.86
C PHE A 104 13.79 -1.87 1.41
N PRO A 105 14.92 -1.25 1.03
CA PRO A 105 15.41 -1.30 -0.34
C PRO A 105 15.74 -2.73 -0.79
N ASN A 106 15.65 -2.96 -2.09
CA ASN A 106 15.90 -4.25 -2.75
C ASN A 106 14.99 -5.39 -2.23
N GLN A 107 13.84 -5.03 -1.63
CA GLN A 107 12.88 -5.99 -1.12
C GLN A 107 11.48 -5.70 -1.69
N PHE A 108 10.80 -6.75 -2.07
CA PHE A 108 9.40 -6.72 -2.44
C PHE A 108 8.56 -7.49 -1.43
N SER A 109 7.50 -6.84 -0.92
CA SER A 109 6.54 -7.47 -0.03
C SER A 109 5.14 -6.91 -0.23
N ARG A 110 4.15 -7.80 -0.43
CA ARG A 110 2.72 -7.41 -0.48
C ARG A 110 2.26 -6.64 0.76
N TYR A 111 2.94 -6.84 1.87
CA TYR A 111 2.57 -6.19 3.15
C TYR A 111 2.91 -4.70 3.18
N PHE A 112 3.75 -4.19 2.29
CA PHE A 112 4.09 -2.76 2.26
C PHE A 112 2.88 -1.92 1.87
N ALA A 113 2.25 -2.18 0.72
CA ALA A 113 1.01 -1.49 0.31
C ALA A 113 -0.17 -1.84 1.24
N PHE A 114 -0.24 -3.08 1.72
CA PHE A 114 -1.26 -3.50 2.68
C PHE A 114 -1.21 -2.68 3.97
N SER A 115 -0.03 -2.38 4.52
CA SER A 115 0.12 -1.58 5.72
C SER A 115 -0.48 -0.17 5.57
N ILE A 116 -0.30 0.45 4.40
CA ILE A 116 -0.88 1.76 4.07
C ILE A 116 -2.41 1.68 4.08
N ASN A 117 -2.97 0.67 3.42
CA ASN A 117 -4.43 0.49 3.33
C ASN A 117 -5.06 0.22 4.70
N VAL A 118 -4.39 -0.55 5.55
CA VAL A 118 -4.79 -0.82 6.93
C VAL A 118 -4.81 0.46 7.78
N LEU A 119 -3.77 1.28 7.68
CA LEU A 119 -3.71 2.57 8.37
C LEU A 119 -4.79 3.54 7.87
N ALA A 120 -5.01 3.60 6.56
CA ALA A 120 -6.07 4.40 5.97
C ALA A 120 -7.46 3.97 6.46
N MET A 121 -7.73 2.67 6.49
CA MET A 121 -8.98 2.11 7.01
C MET A 121 -9.22 2.50 8.48
N ALA A 122 -8.20 2.34 9.33
CA ALA A 122 -8.30 2.76 10.73
C ALA A 122 -8.59 4.26 10.85
N GLY A 123 -7.91 5.09 10.04
CA GLY A 123 -8.14 6.53 9.97
C GLY A 123 -9.58 6.88 9.59
N ILE A 124 -10.12 6.24 8.55
CA ILE A 124 -11.51 6.42 8.10
C ILE A 124 -12.49 6.07 9.21
N LEU A 125 -12.33 4.94 9.89
CA LEU A 125 -13.21 4.53 10.99
C LEU A 125 -13.20 5.53 12.15
N ILE A 126 -12.02 6.07 12.49
CA ILE A 126 -11.88 7.10 13.52
C ILE A 126 -12.57 8.40 13.09
N MET A 127 -12.40 8.81 11.83
CA MET A 127 -13.05 10.04 11.31
C MET A 127 -14.56 9.91 11.28
N LEU A 128 -15.09 8.81 10.77
CA LEU A 128 -16.53 8.52 10.75
C LEU A 128 -17.11 8.55 12.17
N PHE A 129 -16.44 7.93 13.13
CA PHE A 129 -16.87 7.98 14.52
C PHE A 129 -16.94 9.40 15.08
N LYS A 130 -15.96 10.26 14.75
CA LYS A 130 -15.96 11.67 15.18
C LYS A 130 -17.10 12.47 14.54
N ILE A 131 -17.42 12.19 13.26
CA ILE A 131 -18.51 12.87 12.53
C ILE A 131 -19.86 12.49 13.13
N VAL A 132 -20.10 11.20 13.37
CA VAL A 132 -21.37 10.71 13.92
C VAL A 132 -21.61 11.17 15.36
N LYS A 133 -20.55 11.48 16.11
CA LYS A 133 -20.63 11.97 17.50
C LYS A 133 -20.82 13.48 17.63
N ARG A 134 -20.77 14.24 16.56
CA ARG A 134 -21.08 15.66 16.56
C ARG A 134 -22.59 15.89 16.51
#